data_448755edf6283d8fee6d926ebfeec754
#
_entry.id   448755edf6283d8fee6d926ebfeec754
#
_cell.length_a   1.000
_cell.length_b   1.000
_cell.length_c   1.000
_cell.angle_alpha   90.00
_cell.angle_beta   90.00
_cell.angle_gamma   90.00
#
_symmetry.space_group_name_H-M   'P 1'
#
loop_
_entity.id
_entity.type
_entity.pdbx_description
1 polymer ?
#
loop_
_entity_poly.entity_id
_entity_poly.type
_entity_poly.pdbx_seq_one_letter_code
_entity_poly.pdbx_strand_id
1 'polypeptide(L)'
;FPLVLSAARLGSIKPGNAVTYREVKVGEVTGYELGQTADRVLIRVLIEPRYAALVHTGSRFWETSGFGVDFSLFKGASVRTDSLESLIEGGVAFATPDGEQMGRRALPGQTFALFKEPQEEWFGWAPKIELGRAASDK
;
A
#
# COMPACT_ATOMS: atom_id res chain seq x y z
N PHE A 1 6.56 0.76 11.66
CA PHE A 1 7.36 -0.05 10.73
C PHE A 1 7.51 0.74 9.43
N PRO A 2 8.67 1.30 9.19
CA PRO A 2 8.88 2.17 8.04
C PRO A 2 9.19 1.41 6.76
N LEU A 3 8.72 1.96 5.65
CA LEU A 3 9.04 1.45 4.33
C LEU A 3 9.24 2.63 3.39
N VAL A 4 9.85 2.37 2.24
CA VAL A 4 10.07 3.39 1.24
C VAL A 4 9.47 2.89 -0.07
N LEU A 5 8.70 3.75 -0.73
CA LEU A 5 8.15 3.40 -2.03
C LEU A 5 8.84 4.28 -3.08
N SER A 6 9.22 3.66 -4.18
CA SER A 6 9.95 4.35 -5.24
C SER A 6 9.05 4.52 -6.45
N ALA A 7 8.92 5.74 -6.93
CA ALA A 7 8.07 6.05 -8.06
C ALA A 7 8.76 7.02 -9.00
N ALA A 8 8.32 7.05 -10.24
CA ALA A 8 8.87 8.00 -11.20
C ALA A 8 8.44 9.41 -10.89
N ARG A 9 7.23 9.55 -10.36
CA ARG A 9 6.67 10.86 -10.04
C ARG A 9 5.82 10.75 -8.78
N LEU A 10 5.65 11.88 -8.10
CA LEU A 10 4.86 11.90 -6.89
C LEU A 10 3.38 11.68 -7.14
N GLY A 11 2.88 12.22 -8.24
CA GLY A 11 1.46 12.10 -8.51
C GLY A 11 0.62 12.79 -7.45
N SER A 12 -0.42 12.14 -7.02
CA SER A 12 -1.34 12.70 -6.02
C SER A 12 -0.99 12.32 -4.59
N ILE A 13 0.12 11.65 -4.42
CA ILE A 13 0.50 11.19 -3.07
C ILE A 13 0.90 12.36 -2.21
N LYS A 14 0.45 12.35 -0.97
CA LYS A 14 0.86 13.38 -0.03
C LYS A 14 0.82 12.83 1.39
N PRO A 15 1.52 13.49 2.30
CA PRO A 15 1.55 13.03 3.69
C PRO A 15 0.13 12.93 4.25
N GLY A 16 -0.11 11.89 5.01
CA GLY A 16 -1.43 11.66 5.58
C GLY A 16 -2.28 10.71 4.78
N ASN A 17 -1.93 10.48 3.52
CA ASN A 17 -2.69 9.51 2.72
C ASN A 17 -2.59 8.13 3.36
N ALA A 18 -3.67 7.36 3.25
CA ALA A 18 -3.72 6.04 3.87
C ALA A 18 -2.97 5.01 3.04
N VAL A 19 -2.40 4.03 3.73
CA VAL A 19 -1.90 2.82 3.11
C VAL A 19 -2.86 1.72 3.53
N THR A 20 -3.42 1.01 2.56
CA THR A 20 -4.45 0.03 2.87
C THR A 20 -4.07 -1.37 2.40
N TYR A 21 -4.63 -2.34 3.08
CA TYR A 21 -4.49 -3.75 2.72
C TYR A 21 -5.89 -4.33 2.79
N ARG A 22 -6.39 -4.82 1.67
CA ARG A 22 -7.76 -5.32 1.57
C ARG A 22 -8.75 -4.28 2.08
N GLU A 23 -8.46 -3.01 1.75
CA GLU A 23 -9.33 -1.88 2.06
C GLU A 23 -9.35 -1.48 3.52
N VAL A 24 -8.46 -2.07 4.32
CA VAL A 24 -8.32 -1.69 5.72
C VAL A 24 -7.08 -0.82 5.85
N LYS A 25 -7.20 0.31 6.54
CA LYS A 25 -6.05 1.18 6.72
C LYS A 25 -5.06 0.52 7.65
N VAL A 26 -3.84 0.33 7.18
CA VAL A 26 -2.79 -0.30 7.97
C VAL A 26 -1.58 0.61 8.14
N GLY A 27 -1.60 1.78 7.53
CA GLY A 27 -0.48 2.71 7.66
C GLY A 27 -0.80 4.01 6.98
N GLU A 28 0.22 4.84 6.85
CA GLU A 28 0.01 6.12 6.17
C GLU A 28 1.31 6.66 5.60
N VAL A 29 1.18 7.55 4.63
CA VAL A 29 2.31 8.23 4.03
C VAL A 29 2.79 9.30 4.99
N THR A 30 4.10 9.34 5.24
CA THR A 30 4.65 10.33 6.18
C THR A 30 5.45 11.43 5.50
N GLY A 31 5.89 11.21 4.26
CA GLY A 31 6.66 12.24 3.58
C GLY A 31 7.22 11.74 2.27
N TYR A 32 7.99 12.59 1.61
CA TYR A 32 8.59 12.18 0.35
C TYR A 32 9.79 13.06 0.07
N GLU A 33 10.62 12.61 -0.85
CA GLU A 33 11.78 13.35 -1.27
C GLU A 33 12.28 12.80 -2.58
N LEU A 34 13.13 13.53 -3.25
CA LEU A 34 13.77 13.03 -4.45
C LEU A 34 14.88 12.06 -4.07
N GLY A 35 15.08 11.06 -4.92
CA GLY A 35 16.21 10.17 -4.73
C GLY A 35 17.51 10.91 -5.03
N GLN A 36 18.62 10.24 -4.74
CA GLN A 36 19.92 10.89 -4.83
C GLN A 36 20.25 11.41 -6.21
N THR A 37 19.79 10.71 -7.24
CA THR A 37 20.10 11.16 -8.60
C THR A 37 18.94 11.94 -9.20
N ALA A 38 17.92 12.21 -8.40
CA ALA A 38 16.78 13.06 -8.79
C ALA A 38 15.95 12.49 -9.94
N ASP A 39 16.07 11.21 -10.22
CA ASP A 39 15.26 10.59 -11.26
C ASP A 39 14.15 9.74 -10.70
N ARG A 40 13.97 9.76 -9.39
CA ARG A 40 12.90 9.02 -8.74
C ARG A 40 12.41 9.79 -7.53
N VAL A 41 11.19 9.50 -7.13
CA VAL A 41 10.64 10.05 -5.91
C VAL A 41 10.58 8.92 -4.89
N LEU A 42 11.05 9.19 -3.70
CA LEU A 42 11.01 8.22 -2.61
C LEU A 42 9.93 8.67 -1.65
N ILE A 43 8.97 7.79 -1.43
CA ILE A 43 7.82 8.10 -0.58
C ILE A 43 7.94 7.26 0.67
N ARG A 44 7.98 7.92 1.80
CA ARG A 44 8.10 7.22 3.07
C ARG A 44 6.73 6.89 3.60
N VAL A 45 6.55 5.65 4.02
CA VAL A 45 5.29 5.23 4.61
C VAL A 45 5.59 4.55 5.94
N LEU A 46 4.63 4.60 6.82
CA LEU A 46 4.74 3.98 8.12
C LEU A 46 3.58 3.02 8.29
N ILE A 47 3.90 1.76 8.46
CA ILE A 47 2.90 0.72 8.67
C ILE A 47 2.77 0.50 10.18
N GLU A 48 1.54 0.39 10.65
CA GLU A 48 1.34 0.13 12.08
C GLU A 48 2.03 -1.18 12.43
N PRO A 49 2.70 -1.22 13.58
CA PRO A 49 3.46 -2.42 13.94
C PRO A 49 2.68 -3.71 13.90
N ARG A 50 1.42 -3.67 14.27
CA ARG A 50 0.61 -4.89 14.29
C ARG A 50 0.37 -5.45 12.89
N TYR A 51 0.53 -4.63 11.88
CA TYR A 51 0.31 -5.05 10.50
C TYR A 51 1.61 -5.28 9.74
N ALA A 52 2.74 -5.10 10.39
CA ALA A 52 4.02 -5.22 9.70
C ALA A 52 4.21 -6.60 9.07
N ALA A 53 3.64 -7.63 9.67
CA ALA A 53 3.78 -8.98 9.14
C ALA A 53 3.13 -9.15 7.77
N LEU A 54 2.28 -8.24 7.37
CA LEU A 54 1.64 -8.32 6.06
C LEU A 54 2.61 -8.02 4.92
N VAL A 55 3.68 -7.28 5.20
CA VAL A 55 4.58 -6.84 4.15
C VAL A 55 5.69 -7.86 3.97
N HIS A 56 5.78 -8.40 2.79
CA HIS A 56 6.82 -9.36 2.44
C HIS A 56 7.52 -8.87 1.19
N THR A 57 8.65 -9.46 0.86
CA THR A 57 9.41 -9.00 -0.30
C THR A 57 8.63 -9.11 -1.59
N GLY A 58 7.64 -9.99 -1.64
CA GLY A 58 6.80 -10.11 -2.83
C GLY A 58 5.62 -9.19 -2.87
N SER A 59 5.43 -8.37 -1.86
CA SER A 59 4.29 -7.45 -1.83
C SER A 59 4.34 -6.46 -2.98
N ARG A 60 3.17 -6.06 -3.47
CA ARG A 60 3.07 -5.09 -4.56
C ARG A 60 2.26 -3.90 -4.09
N PHE A 61 2.80 -2.72 -4.33
CA PHE A 61 2.17 -1.47 -3.90
C PHE A 61 1.72 -0.67 -5.11
N TRP A 62 0.57 -0.03 -5.03
CA TRP A 62 0.09 0.79 -6.15
C TRP A 62 -0.66 2.00 -5.62
N GLU A 63 -0.78 3.01 -6.50
CA GLU A 63 -1.52 4.22 -6.18
C GLU A 63 -3.00 3.98 -6.36
N THR A 64 -3.80 4.58 -5.49
CA THR A 64 -5.23 4.40 -5.58
C THR A 64 -5.97 5.61 -6.14
N SER A 65 -5.31 6.77 -6.17
CA SER A 65 -6.03 8.00 -6.49
C SER A 65 -6.68 8.05 -7.87
N GLY A 66 -5.89 8.06 -8.91
CA GLY A 66 -6.47 8.17 -10.24
C GLY A 66 -7.28 6.97 -10.64
N PHE A 67 -6.89 5.84 -10.12
CA PHE A 67 -7.54 4.59 -10.41
C PHE A 67 -8.89 4.49 -9.70
N GLY A 68 -9.02 5.16 -8.57
CA GLY A 68 -10.20 5.01 -7.75
C GLY A 68 -11.49 5.38 -8.44
N VAL A 69 -11.45 6.40 -9.26
CA VAL A 69 -12.66 6.83 -9.95
C VAL A 69 -13.16 5.75 -10.90
N ASP A 70 -12.28 5.25 -11.72
CA ASP A 70 -12.63 4.20 -12.66
C ASP A 70 -13.04 2.95 -11.92
N PHE A 71 -12.36 2.66 -10.84
CA PHE A 71 -12.65 1.49 -10.06
C PHE A 71 -14.06 1.58 -9.46
N SER A 72 -14.44 2.75 -8.99
CA SER A 72 -15.76 2.98 -8.45
C SER A 72 -16.83 2.70 -9.48
N LEU A 73 -16.68 3.25 -10.66
CA LEU A 73 -17.64 3.04 -11.72
C LEU A 73 -17.74 1.57 -12.07
N PHE A 74 -16.61 0.93 -12.09
CA PHE A 74 -16.53 -0.45 -12.46
C PHE A 74 -17.21 -1.34 -11.43
N LYS A 75 -17.00 -1.05 -10.17
CA LYS A 75 -17.59 -1.83 -9.09
C LYS A 75 -19.03 -1.44 -8.82
N GLY A 76 -19.42 -0.30 -9.30
CA GLY A 76 -20.79 0.10 -9.14
C GLY A 76 -21.14 0.40 -7.70
N ALA A 77 -22.30 -0.03 -7.31
CA ALA A 77 -22.86 0.33 -6.03
C ALA A 77 -22.17 -0.28 -4.83
N SER A 78 -21.23 -1.15 -5.06
CA SER A 78 -20.59 -1.78 -3.92
C SER A 78 -19.62 -0.85 -3.20
N VAL A 79 -19.29 0.27 -3.79
CA VAL A 79 -18.35 1.20 -3.19
C VAL A 79 -19.08 2.10 -2.22
N ARG A 80 -18.62 2.11 -0.98
CA ARG A 80 -19.23 2.96 0.04
C ARG A 80 -18.61 4.34 0.01
N THR A 81 -19.32 5.29 0.57
CA THR A 81 -18.87 6.67 0.58
C THR A 81 -17.48 6.84 1.16
N ASP A 82 -17.22 6.18 2.27
CA ASP A 82 -15.91 6.28 2.90
C ASP A 82 -14.80 5.83 1.97
N SER A 83 -15.01 4.70 1.33
CA SER A 83 -14.01 4.15 0.43
C SER A 83 -13.79 5.07 -0.75
N LEU A 84 -14.87 5.58 -1.28
CA LEU A 84 -14.79 6.47 -2.43
C LEU A 84 -14.01 7.73 -2.10
N GLU A 85 -14.29 8.28 -0.94
CA GLU A 85 -13.61 9.49 -0.50
C GLU A 85 -12.12 9.25 -0.38
N SER A 86 -11.78 8.13 0.21
CA SER A 86 -10.39 7.75 0.38
C SER A 86 -9.66 7.63 -0.94
N LEU A 87 -10.34 7.03 -1.92
CA LEU A 87 -9.74 6.85 -3.23
C LEU A 87 -9.53 8.16 -3.95
N ILE A 88 -10.50 9.06 -3.79
CA ILE A 88 -10.41 10.36 -4.44
C ILE A 88 -9.26 11.18 -3.89
N GLU A 89 -9.05 11.09 -2.59
CA GLU A 89 -8.00 11.87 -1.95
C GLU A 89 -6.60 11.34 -2.28
N GLY A 90 -6.56 10.11 -2.74
CA GLY A 90 -5.27 9.53 -3.01
C GLY A 90 -4.86 8.59 -1.90
N GLY A 91 -3.88 7.79 -2.19
CA GLY A 91 -3.41 6.84 -1.22
C GLY A 91 -2.63 5.73 -1.89
N VAL A 92 -2.32 4.74 -1.08
CA VAL A 92 -1.52 3.59 -1.51
C VAL A 92 -2.21 2.34 -1.01
N ALA A 93 -2.22 1.32 -1.85
CA ALA A 93 -2.73 0.02 -1.44
C ALA A 93 -1.66 -1.02 -1.72
N PHE A 94 -1.73 -2.16 -1.05
CA PHE A 94 -0.81 -3.21 -1.39
C PHE A 94 -1.46 -4.58 -1.17
N ALA A 95 -0.85 -5.57 -1.81
CA ALA A 95 -1.27 -6.95 -1.68
C ALA A 95 -0.01 -7.81 -1.61
N THR A 96 -0.14 -8.99 -1.00
CA THR A 96 0.97 -9.90 -0.81
C THR A 96 0.58 -11.24 -1.42
N PRO A 97 1.43 -11.80 -2.28
CA PRO A 97 1.09 -13.06 -2.93
C PRO A 97 1.22 -14.25 -2.01
N ASP A 98 0.66 -15.37 -2.45
CA ASP A 98 0.71 -16.62 -1.70
C ASP A 98 1.97 -17.40 -2.03
N GLY A 99 2.25 -18.37 -1.20
CA GLY A 99 3.25 -19.37 -1.51
C GLY A 99 4.65 -18.80 -1.59
N GLU A 100 5.43 -19.36 -2.48
CA GLU A 100 6.82 -18.96 -2.59
C GLU A 100 7.00 -17.54 -3.05
N GLN A 101 6.03 -17.02 -3.78
CA GLN A 101 6.13 -15.66 -4.28
C GLN A 101 6.02 -14.63 -3.17
N MET A 102 5.52 -15.05 -2.02
CA MET A 102 5.41 -14.14 -0.88
C MET A 102 6.78 -13.62 -0.46
N GLY A 103 7.77 -14.49 -0.46
CA GLY A 103 9.09 -14.11 -0.02
C GLY A 103 9.19 -13.95 1.47
N ARG A 104 10.27 -13.33 1.91
CA ARG A 104 10.52 -13.12 3.32
C ARG A 104 9.79 -11.88 3.81
N ARG A 105 9.62 -11.78 5.11
CA ARG A 105 9.06 -10.57 5.68
C ARG A 105 9.98 -9.39 5.33
N ALA A 106 9.37 -8.26 5.08
CA ALA A 106 10.13 -7.07 4.76
C ALA A 106 10.91 -6.59 5.97
N LEU A 107 12.02 -5.93 5.69
CA LEU A 107 12.82 -5.32 6.74
C LEU A 107 12.46 -3.85 6.86
N PRO A 108 12.67 -3.26 8.03
CA PRO A 108 12.39 -1.83 8.19
C PRO A 108 13.20 -1.03 7.18
N GLY A 109 12.55 -0.08 6.54
CA GLY A 109 13.24 0.77 5.57
C GLY A 109 13.36 0.17 4.19
N GLN A 110 12.84 -1.03 3.98
CA GLN A 110 12.96 -1.66 2.68
C GLN A 110 12.22 -0.86 1.61
N THR A 111 12.77 -0.86 0.41
CA THR A 111 12.22 -0.10 -0.71
C THR A 111 11.42 -1.01 -1.62
N PHE A 112 10.24 -0.53 -2.02
CA PHE A 112 9.39 -1.23 -2.97
C PHE A 112 9.04 -0.29 -4.11
N ALA A 113 8.79 -0.86 -5.28
CA ALA A 113 8.31 -0.05 -6.39
C ALA A 113 6.86 0.32 -6.14
N LEU A 114 6.50 1.56 -6.47
CA LEU A 114 5.11 1.99 -6.40
C LEU A 114 4.57 1.99 -7.82
N PHE A 115 3.59 1.13 -8.07
CA PHE A 115 2.99 1.02 -9.39
C PHE A 115 1.87 2.03 -9.53
N LYS A 116 1.67 2.48 -10.73
CA LYS A 116 0.60 3.44 -10.99
C LYS A 116 -0.76 2.77 -10.90
N GLU A 117 -0.83 1.53 -11.33
CA GLU A 117 -2.07 0.77 -11.33
C GLU A 117 -1.80 -0.65 -10.88
N PRO A 118 -2.79 -1.27 -10.27
CA PRO A 118 -2.63 -2.66 -9.87
C PRO A 118 -2.88 -3.58 -11.06
N GLN A 119 -2.36 -4.79 -10.97
CA GLN A 119 -2.72 -5.83 -11.90
C GLN A 119 -3.88 -6.61 -11.30
N GLU A 120 -4.75 -7.08 -12.17
CA GLU A 120 -5.97 -7.72 -11.70
C GLU A 120 -5.69 -8.89 -10.77
N GLU A 121 -4.65 -9.66 -11.06
CA GLU A 121 -4.38 -10.84 -10.25
C GLU A 121 -4.04 -10.50 -8.81
N TRP A 122 -3.55 -9.28 -8.57
CA TRP A 122 -3.18 -8.92 -7.20
C TRP A 122 -4.38 -8.90 -6.26
N PHE A 123 -5.55 -8.62 -6.80
CA PHE A 123 -6.75 -8.59 -5.97
C PHE A 123 -7.17 -9.97 -5.52
N GLY A 124 -6.71 -11.00 -6.19
CA GLY A 124 -7.05 -12.36 -5.83
C GLY A 124 -6.12 -12.99 -4.82
N TRP A 125 -5.02 -12.33 -4.51
CA TRP A 125 -4.07 -12.87 -3.55
C TRP A 125 -4.69 -12.87 -2.17
N ALA A 126 -4.57 -13.97 -1.47
CA ALA A 126 -5.18 -14.10 -0.15
C ALA A 126 -4.36 -15.00 0.75
N PRO A 127 -3.10 -14.65 0.98
CA PRO A 127 -2.28 -15.47 1.87
C PRO A 127 -2.79 -15.38 3.30
N LYS A 128 -2.59 -16.42 4.04
CA LYS A 128 -2.96 -16.42 5.45
C LYS A 128 -1.73 -16.02 6.23
N ILE A 129 -1.74 -14.81 6.74
CA ILE A 129 -0.62 -14.27 7.49
C ILE A 129 -1.11 -13.96 8.88
N GLU A 130 -0.47 -14.59 9.86
CA GLU A 130 -0.84 -14.33 11.24
C GLU A 130 -0.27 -13.01 11.69
N LEU A 131 -1.15 -12.14 12.13
CA LEU A 131 -0.71 -10.89 12.70
C LEU A 131 -0.34 -11.14 14.15
N GLY A 132 0.59 -10.38 14.63
CA GLY A 132 0.97 -10.50 16.01
C GLY A 132 -0.22 -10.24 16.89
N ARG A 133 -0.16 -10.75 18.12
CA ARG A 133 -1.21 -10.52 19.07
C ARG A 133 -0.85 -9.43 20.04
N ALA A 134 0.07 -8.58 19.61
CA ALA A 134 0.61 -7.57 20.49
C ALA A 134 -0.48 -6.76 21.18
N ALA A 135 -1.43 -6.32 20.38
CA ALA A 135 -2.46 -5.47 20.93
C ALA A 135 -3.35 -6.20 21.91
N SER A 136 -3.65 -7.44 21.61
CA SER A 136 -4.57 -8.18 22.44
C SER A 136 -3.89 -8.84 23.62
N ASP A 137 -2.60 -8.98 23.53
CA ASP A 137 -1.87 -9.67 24.57
C ASP A 137 -1.63 -8.83 25.76
N LYS A 138 -1.95 -7.62 25.64
CA LYS A 138 -1.58 -6.74 26.74
C LYS A 138 -2.66 -6.49 27.69
#